data_70ce68f87e15d46d67184349e805ebf0
#
_entry.id   70ce68f87e15d46d67184349e805ebf0
#
_cell.length_a   1.000
_cell.length_b   1.000
_cell.length_c   1.000
_cell.angle_alpha   90.00
_cell.angle_beta   90.00
_cell.angle_gamma   90.00
#
_symmetry.space_group_name_H-M   'P 1'
#
loop_
_entity.id
_entity.type
_entity.pdbx_description
1 polymer ?
#
loop_
_entity_poly.entity_id
_entity_poly.type
_entity_poly.pdbx_seq_one_letter_code
_entity_poly.pdbx_strand_id
1 'polypeptide(L)'
;FMTTICAYPLVIDGFKGKRLFNTIFIITMYFNAGVIPNYLLLKDLRLLNHPLVLIIPNCLSVFNMIIMRSFFFGIPESLREAAQIDGAGFIRILVKIYLPLSKPVLATLALFYAVGRWNGFSDALMYMNNRKYYPIQLLLYNILNNVMQVEVAAQEGFSTPGLSETLKAATVM
;
A
#
# COMPACT_ATOMS: atom_id res chain seq x y z
N PHE A 1 -7.98 4.25 -6.26
CA PHE A 1 -9.01 5.29 -6.07
C PHE A 1 -8.48 6.48 -5.29
N MET A 2 -7.95 6.32 -4.07
CA MET A 2 -7.41 7.44 -3.27
C MET A 2 -6.35 8.24 -4.01
N THR A 3 -5.43 7.58 -4.68
CA THR A 3 -4.39 8.19 -5.52
C THR A 3 -4.98 9.12 -6.58
N THR A 4 -6.03 8.68 -7.28
CA THR A 4 -6.70 9.45 -8.34
C THR A 4 -7.44 10.66 -7.77
N ILE A 5 -8.17 10.47 -6.66
CA ILE A 5 -8.91 11.54 -5.98
C ILE A 5 -7.96 12.62 -5.46
N CYS A 6 -6.80 12.23 -4.91
CA CYS A 6 -5.80 13.18 -4.43
C CYS A 6 -5.02 13.87 -5.56
N ALA A 7 -4.77 13.17 -6.67
CA ALA A 7 -4.02 13.73 -7.80
C ALA A 7 -4.84 14.75 -8.61
N TYR A 8 -6.14 14.54 -8.77
CA TYR A 8 -7.00 15.33 -9.63
C TYR A 8 -7.07 16.82 -9.25
N PRO A 9 -7.34 17.22 -7.98
CA PRO A 9 -7.36 18.62 -7.60
C PRO A 9 -6.03 19.33 -7.81
N LEU A 10 -4.91 18.60 -7.77
CA LEU A 10 -3.57 19.16 -7.96
C LEU A 10 -3.25 19.51 -9.42
N VAL A 11 -4.06 19.04 -10.36
CA VAL A 11 -3.93 19.34 -11.79
C VAL A 11 -4.83 20.51 -12.20
N ILE A 12 -6.01 20.63 -11.60
CA ILE A 12 -7.00 21.66 -11.97
C ILE A 12 -6.48 23.06 -11.67
N ASP A 13 -6.65 23.99 -12.62
CA ASP A 13 -6.37 25.39 -12.38
C ASP A 13 -7.45 26.03 -11.52
N GLY A 14 -7.04 27.00 -10.70
CA GLY A 14 -7.93 27.67 -9.74
C GLY A 14 -8.02 27.00 -8.36
N PHE A 15 -7.42 25.83 -8.14
CA PHE A 15 -7.35 25.24 -6.80
C PHE A 15 -6.38 26.04 -5.92
N LYS A 16 -6.95 26.84 -5.01
CA LYS A 16 -6.17 27.64 -4.05
C LYS A 16 -5.43 26.70 -3.08
N GLY A 17 -4.10 26.83 -3.00
CA GLY A 17 -3.28 25.97 -2.14
C GLY A 17 -2.59 24.79 -2.85
N LYS A 18 -2.76 24.62 -4.16
CA LYS A 18 -2.12 23.58 -4.99
C LYS A 18 -0.62 23.42 -4.68
N ARG A 19 0.10 24.54 -4.55
CA ARG A 19 1.54 24.56 -4.25
C ARG A 19 1.84 24.02 -2.85
N LEU A 20 1.05 24.46 -1.86
CA LEU A 20 1.20 24.02 -0.46
C LEU A 20 0.96 22.52 -0.32
N PHE A 21 -0.16 22.02 -0.83
CA PHE A 21 -0.48 20.58 -0.78
C PHE A 21 0.59 19.73 -1.48
N ASN A 22 1.04 20.18 -2.66
CA ASN A 22 2.10 19.48 -3.38
C ASN A 22 3.40 19.41 -2.57
N THR A 23 3.79 20.53 -1.93
CA THR A 23 4.99 20.57 -1.08
C THR A 23 4.84 19.66 0.14
N ILE A 24 3.69 19.66 0.80
CA ILE A 24 3.41 18.76 1.94
C ILE A 24 3.54 17.29 1.50
N PHE A 25 2.92 16.89 0.40
CA PHE A 25 3.04 15.52 -0.10
C PHE A 25 4.49 15.14 -0.42
N ILE A 26 5.25 16.02 -1.04
CA ILE A 26 6.67 15.77 -1.33
C ILE A 26 7.48 15.63 -0.04
N ILE A 27 7.27 16.50 0.93
CA ILE A 27 7.95 16.43 2.24
C ILE A 27 7.64 15.09 2.92
N THR A 28 6.38 14.67 2.97
CA THR A 28 6.00 13.39 3.58
C THR A 28 6.61 12.17 2.89
N MET A 29 7.00 12.28 1.63
CA MET A 29 7.68 11.21 0.91
C MET A 29 9.12 11.00 1.42
N TYR A 30 9.81 12.08 1.82
CA TYR A 30 11.19 12.02 2.32
C TYR A 30 11.28 11.80 3.83
N PHE A 31 10.22 12.11 4.57
CA PHE A 31 10.17 11.92 6.02
C PHE A 31 9.53 10.58 6.37
N ASN A 32 10.33 9.67 6.94
CA ASN A 32 9.83 8.43 7.52
C ASN A 32 10.02 8.48 9.04
N ALA A 33 8.95 8.39 9.79
CA ALA A 33 8.99 8.39 11.24
C ALA A 33 9.67 7.15 11.85
N GLY A 34 9.85 6.10 11.05
CA GLY A 34 10.39 4.82 11.49
C GLY A 34 9.32 3.88 12.05
N VAL A 35 9.77 2.69 12.44
CA VAL A 35 8.89 1.60 12.85
C VAL A 35 8.21 1.87 14.18
N ILE A 36 8.95 2.37 15.19
CA ILE A 36 8.46 2.55 16.54
C ILE A 36 7.34 3.59 16.62
N PRO A 37 7.48 4.83 16.10
CA PRO A 37 6.41 5.81 16.09
C PRO A 37 5.17 5.33 15.32
N ASN A 38 5.36 4.65 14.19
CA ASN A 38 4.24 4.09 13.42
C ASN A 38 3.49 3.02 14.23
N TYR A 39 4.20 2.16 14.94
CA TYR A 39 3.57 1.15 15.80
C TYR A 39 2.76 1.80 16.93
N LEU A 40 3.32 2.80 17.62
CA LEU A 40 2.63 3.52 18.68
C LEU A 40 1.38 4.22 18.17
N LEU A 41 1.46 4.90 17.05
CA LEU A 41 0.30 5.54 16.41
C LEU A 41 -0.82 4.53 16.11
N LEU A 42 -0.48 3.39 15.50
CA LEU A 42 -1.45 2.35 15.16
C LEU A 42 -2.05 1.68 16.40
N LYS A 43 -1.27 1.57 17.48
CA LYS A 43 -1.72 1.10 18.79
C LYS A 43 -2.73 2.07 19.40
N ASP A 44 -2.43 3.37 19.43
CA ASP A 44 -3.29 4.40 19.98
C ASP A 44 -4.62 4.52 19.20
N LEU A 45 -4.56 4.32 17.88
CA LEU A 45 -5.74 4.24 17.02
C LEU A 45 -6.52 2.91 17.14
N ARG A 46 -6.07 1.97 17.98
CA ARG A 46 -6.65 0.63 18.20
C ARG A 46 -6.80 -0.17 16.91
N LEU A 47 -5.88 0.02 15.97
CA LEU A 47 -5.86 -0.69 14.68
C LEU A 47 -5.07 -1.99 14.73
N LEU A 48 -4.31 -2.26 15.79
CA LEU A 48 -3.55 -3.52 15.92
C LEU A 48 -4.49 -4.72 15.92
N ASN A 49 -4.05 -5.82 15.31
CA ASN A 49 -4.82 -7.06 15.14
C ASN A 49 -6.11 -6.91 14.31
N HIS A 50 -6.25 -5.83 13.55
CA HIS A 50 -7.39 -5.63 12.67
C HIS A 50 -6.93 -5.56 11.21
N PRO A 51 -7.64 -6.16 10.23
CA PRO A 51 -7.23 -6.13 8.81
C PRO A 51 -7.01 -4.72 8.25
N LEU A 52 -7.67 -3.72 8.81
CA LEU A 52 -7.52 -2.32 8.39
C LEU A 52 -6.11 -1.77 8.62
N VAL A 53 -5.32 -2.35 9.53
CA VAL A 53 -3.92 -1.94 9.74
C VAL A 53 -3.06 -2.15 8.49
N LEU A 54 -3.39 -3.15 7.68
CA LEU A 54 -2.69 -3.41 6.42
C LEU A 54 -3.17 -2.51 5.26
N ILE A 55 -4.36 -1.93 5.38
CA ILE A 55 -4.99 -1.14 4.32
C ILE A 55 -4.77 0.35 4.52
N ILE A 56 -5.12 0.89 5.69
CA ILE A 56 -5.16 2.34 5.95
C ILE A 56 -3.80 3.02 5.75
N PRO A 57 -2.69 2.57 6.35
CA PRO A 57 -1.39 3.24 6.19
C PRO A 57 -0.89 3.24 4.74
N ASN A 58 -1.34 2.26 3.96
CA ASN A 58 -0.87 2.01 2.61
C ASN A 58 -1.89 2.39 1.51
N CYS A 59 -3.01 3.03 1.88
CA CYS A 59 -4.05 3.38 0.91
C CYS A 59 -3.62 4.50 -0.05
N LEU A 60 -2.65 5.32 0.33
CA LEU A 60 -2.09 6.39 -0.48
C LEU A 60 -0.56 6.31 -0.51
N SER A 61 0.00 6.08 -1.70
CA SER A 61 1.41 6.26 -1.97
C SER A 61 1.62 7.60 -2.68
N VAL A 62 2.43 8.47 -2.10
CA VAL A 62 2.74 9.78 -2.69
C VAL A 62 3.45 9.62 -4.03
N PHE A 63 4.34 8.64 -4.16
CA PHE A 63 5.01 8.30 -5.42
C PHE A 63 3.99 7.98 -6.52
N ASN A 64 3.05 7.08 -6.25
CA ASN A 64 2.00 6.72 -7.20
C ASN A 64 1.08 7.90 -7.52
N MET A 65 0.84 8.79 -6.55
CA MET A 65 0.06 10.01 -6.75
C MET A 65 0.78 10.98 -7.70
N ILE A 66 2.11 11.13 -7.59
CA ILE A 66 2.90 11.98 -8.49
C ILE A 66 2.87 11.43 -9.92
N ILE A 67 2.98 10.10 -10.11
CA ILE A 67 2.86 9.46 -11.42
C ILE A 67 1.48 9.76 -12.03
N MET A 68 0.41 9.55 -11.26
CA MET A 68 -0.95 9.83 -11.72
C MET A 68 -1.15 11.30 -12.08
N ARG A 69 -0.63 12.21 -11.27
CA ARG A 69 -0.65 13.65 -11.51
C ARG A 69 0.09 14.01 -12.80
N SER A 70 1.28 13.47 -13.02
CA SER A 70 2.06 13.72 -14.24
C SER A 70 1.31 13.26 -15.49
N PHE A 71 0.62 12.13 -15.41
CA PHE A 71 -0.22 11.66 -16.50
C PHE A 71 -1.41 12.61 -16.76
N PHE A 72 -2.07 13.08 -15.71
CA PHE A 72 -3.17 14.03 -15.83
C PHE A 72 -2.75 15.36 -16.46
N PHE A 73 -1.52 15.82 -16.21
CA PHE A 73 -0.98 16.99 -16.90
C PHE A 73 -0.78 16.79 -18.40
N GLY A 74 -0.61 15.56 -18.86
CA GLY A 74 -0.50 15.24 -20.29
C GLY A 74 -1.85 15.24 -21.04
N ILE A 75 -2.96 15.31 -20.33
CA ILE A 75 -4.30 15.38 -20.94
C ILE A 75 -4.55 16.82 -21.40
N PRO A 76 -4.91 17.03 -22.68
CA PRO A 76 -5.16 18.38 -23.21
C PRO A 76 -6.22 19.14 -22.40
N GLU A 77 -5.91 20.37 -22.03
CA GLU A 77 -6.81 21.20 -21.23
C GLU A 77 -8.11 21.54 -21.98
N SER A 78 -8.06 21.62 -23.31
CA SER A 78 -9.22 21.86 -24.17
C SER A 78 -10.38 20.87 -23.93
N LEU A 79 -10.07 19.61 -23.59
CA LEU A 79 -11.11 18.62 -23.25
C LEU A 79 -11.84 18.98 -21.96
N ARG A 80 -11.12 19.51 -21.00
CA ARG A 80 -11.70 19.98 -19.73
C ARG A 80 -12.56 21.23 -19.94
N GLU A 81 -12.04 22.20 -20.70
CA GLU A 81 -12.74 23.45 -21.02
C GLU A 81 -14.03 23.20 -21.78
N ALA A 82 -13.99 22.37 -22.82
CA ALA A 82 -15.17 21.99 -23.59
C ALA A 82 -16.24 21.37 -22.67
N ALA A 83 -15.86 20.43 -21.79
CA ALA A 83 -16.79 19.82 -20.86
C ALA A 83 -17.36 20.84 -19.83
N GLN A 84 -16.57 21.85 -19.44
CA GLN A 84 -17.06 22.90 -18.54
C GLN A 84 -18.07 23.81 -19.24
N ILE A 85 -17.87 24.12 -20.52
CA ILE A 85 -18.84 24.86 -21.35
C ILE A 85 -20.15 24.08 -21.44
N ASP A 86 -20.07 22.75 -21.59
CA ASP A 86 -21.23 21.84 -21.56
C ASP A 86 -21.88 21.69 -20.17
N GLY A 87 -21.43 22.43 -19.18
CA GLY A 87 -21.99 22.42 -17.82
C GLY A 87 -21.58 21.20 -16.97
N ALA A 88 -20.52 20.48 -17.35
CA ALA A 88 -20.05 19.36 -16.56
C ALA A 88 -19.31 19.82 -15.29
N GLY A 89 -19.76 19.35 -14.11
CA GLY A 89 -19.06 19.56 -12.85
C GLY A 89 -17.77 18.74 -12.73
N PHE A 90 -16.90 19.12 -11.80
CA PHE A 90 -15.56 18.54 -11.60
C PHE A 90 -15.56 17.01 -11.49
N ILE A 91 -16.50 16.43 -10.73
CA ILE A 91 -16.60 14.98 -10.58
C ILE A 91 -16.98 14.29 -11.89
N ARG A 92 -17.89 14.90 -12.67
CA ARG A 92 -18.30 14.37 -13.99
C ARG A 92 -17.12 14.38 -14.95
N ILE A 93 -16.32 15.43 -14.97
CA ILE A 93 -15.11 15.55 -15.78
C ILE A 93 -14.09 14.48 -15.37
N LEU A 94 -13.85 14.30 -14.07
CA LEU A 94 -12.96 13.24 -13.59
C LEU A 94 -13.40 11.86 -14.06
N VAL A 95 -14.68 11.51 -13.87
CA VAL A 95 -15.19 10.16 -14.14
C VAL A 95 -15.36 9.89 -15.64
N LYS A 96 -15.80 10.88 -16.42
CA LYS A 96 -16.12 10.68 -17.84
C LYS A 96 -14.96 10.99 -18.80
N ILE A 97 -13.99 11.81 -18.37
CA ILE A 97 -12.88 12.23 -19.25
C ILE A 97 -11.55 11.70 -18.70
N TYR A 98 -11.14 12.12 -17.51
CA TYR A 98 -9.83 11.80 -16.97
C TYR A 98 -9.65 10.29 -16.70
N LEU A 99 -10.60 9.63 -16.04
CA LEU A 99 -10.50 8.19 -15.73
C LEU A 99 -10.44 7.30 -16.97
N PRO A 100 -11.30 7.47 -18.00
CA PRO A 100 -11.22 6.65 -19.20
C PRO A 100 -9.92 6.84 -19.97
N LEU A 101 -9.43 8.08 -20.10
CA LEU A 101 -8.17 8.39 -20.77
C LEU A 101 -6.96 7.85 -20.00
N SER A 102 -7.10 7.70 -18.68
CA SER A 102 -6.02 7.25 -17.79
C SER A 102 -6.00 5.75 -17.55
N LYS A 103 -6.79 4.94 -18.27
CA LYS A 103 -6.79 3.48 -18.10
C LYS A 103 -5.40 2.85 -18.10
N PRO A 104 -4.45 3.22 -18.99
CA PRO A 104 -3.12 2.62 -19.00
C PRO A 104 -2.35 2.86 -17.68
N VAL A 105 -2.31 4.12 -17.21
CA VAL A 105 -1.61 4.44 -15.95
C VAL A 105 -2.34 3.86 -14.75
N LEU A 106 -3.68 3.79 -14.76
CA LEU A 106 -4.44 3.14 -13.70
C LEU A 106 -4.11 1.65 -13.59
N ALA A 107 -3.96 0.94 -14.72
CA ALA A 107 -3.54 -0.45 -14.74
C ALA A 107 -2.12 -0.62 -14.15
N THR A 108 -1.18 0.25 -14.53
CA THR A 108 0.18 0.26 -14.01
C THR A 108 0.20 0.50 -12.49
N LEU A 109 -0.54 1.50 -12.02
CA LEU A 109 -0.62 1.80 -10.59
C LEU A 109 -1.31 0.69 -9.80
N ALA A 110 -2.35 0.06 -10.38
CA ALA A 110 -3.00 -1.10 -9.78
C ALA A 110 -2.01 -2.27 -9.61
N LEU A 111 -1.16 -2.51 -10.61
CA LEU A 111 -0.09 -3.50 -10.54
C LEU A 111 0.93 -3.16 -9.44
N PHE A 112 1.37 -1.90 -9.34
CA PHE A 112 2.31 -1.48 -8.29
C PHE A 112 1.73 -1.71 -6.88
N TYR A 113 0.46 -1.36 -6.67
CA TYR A 113 -0.21 -1.62 -5.40
C TYR A 113 -0.39 -3.12 -5.15
N ALA A 114 -0.75 -3.92 -6.16
CA ALA A 114 -0.92 -5.36 -6.03
C ALA A 114 0.40 -6.06 -5.67
N VAL A 115 1.48 -5.76 -6.39
CA VAL A 115 2.81 -6.33 -6.11
C VAL A 115 3.33 -5.87 -4.75
N GLY A 116 3.17 -4.59 -4.41
CA GLY A 116 3.56 -4.06 -3.10
C GLY A 116 2.82 -4.76 -1.95
N ARG A 117 1.54 -5.05 -2.12
CA ARG A 117 0.76 -5.80 -1.12
C ARG A 117 1.10 -7.28 -1.08
N TRP A 118 1.37 -7.88 -2.23
CA TRP A 118 1.83 -9.27 -2.29
C TRP A 118 3.12 -9.48 -1.50
N ASN A 119 4.09 -8.57 -1.65
CA ASN A 119 5.39 -8.66 -0.99
C ASN A 119 5.41 -8.09 0.44
N GLY A 120 4.37 -7.38 0.87
CA GLY A 120 4.31 -6.65 2.14
C GLY A 120 3.95 -7.52 3.35
N PHE A 121 4.72 -8.58 3.64
CA PHE A 121 4.47 -9.43 4.81
C PHE A 121 4.99 -8.82 6.13
N SER A 122 5.96 -7.90 6.07
CA SER A 122 6.57 -7.27 7.23
C SER A 122 5.56 -6.48 8.08
N ASP A 123 4.62 -5.79 7.43
CA ASP A 123 3.55 -5.07 8.12
C ASP A 123 2.66 -6.06 8.92
N ALA A 124 2.34 -7.21 8.32
CA ALA A 124 1.55 -8.23 8.99
C ALA A 124 2.31 -8.88 10.16
N LEU A 125 3.62 -9.10 10.00
CA LEU A 125 4.49 -9.63 11.07
C LEU A 125 4.52 -8.69 12.29
N MET A 126 4.53 -7.37 12.07
CA MET A 126 4.63 -6.38 13.13
C MET A 126 3.29 -6.07 13.81
N TYR A 127 2.20 -6.01 13.04
CA TYR A 127 0.94 -5.44 13.52
C TYR A 127 -0.16 -6.48 13.76
N MET A 128 0.05 -7.75 13.36
CA MET A 128 -0.96 -8.80 13.47
C MET A 128 -0.46 -10.00 14.28
N ASN A 129 -1.21 -10.35 15.32
CA ASN A 129 -0.96 -11.57 16.10
C ASN A 129 -1.95 -12.70 15.75
N ASN A 130 -3.06 -12.36 15.08
CA ASN A 130 -4.08 -13.35 14.75
C ASN A 130 -3.78 -14.04 13.42
N ARG A 131 -3.45 -15.33 13.47
CA ARG A 131 -3.08 -16.16 12.33
C ARG A 131 -4.16 -16.21 11.24
N LYS A 132 -5.42 -16.01 11.58
CA LYS A 132 -6.55 -16.02 10.62
C LYS A 132 -6.41 -14.95 9.52
N TYR A 133 -5.73 -13.85 9.80
CA TYR A 133 -5.58 -12.71 8.88
C TYR A 133 -4.18 -12.60 8.28
N TYR A 134 -3.36 -13.65 8.42
CA TYR A 134 -2.00 -13.64 7.89
C TYR A 134 -2.04 -13.71 6.35
N PRO A 135 -1.33 -12.83 5.65
CA PRO A 135 -1.11 -12.97 4.22
C PRO A 135 -0.27 -14.22 3.93
N ILE A 136 -0.44 -14.77 2.74
CA ILE A 136 0.25 -16.00 2.30
C ILE A 136 1.77 -15.88 2.45
N GLN A 137 2.33 -14.72 2.13
CA GLN A 137 3.77 -14.46 2.26
C GLN A 137 4.28 -14.58 3.71
N LEU A 138 3.48 -14.17 4.70
CA LEU A 138 3.85 -14.35 6.10
C LEU A 138 3.82 -15.81 6.52
N LEU A 139 2.85 -16.59 6.01
CA LEU A 139 2.80 -18.03 6.25
C LEU A 139 4.02 -18.71 5.64
N LEU A 140 4.36 -18.38 4.40
CA LEU A 140 5.55 -18.90 3.72
C LEU A 140 6.84 -18.56 4.47
N TYR A 141 6.97 -17.31 4.91
CA TYR A 141 8.11 -16.86 5.72
C TYR A 141 8.26 -17.69 7.01
N ASN A 142 7.16 -17.93 7.71
CA ASN A 142 7.18 -18.73 8.94
C ASN A 142 7.57 -20.20 8.66
N ILE A 143 7.10 -20.79 7.56
CA ILE A 143 7.47 -22.15 7.16
C ILE A 143 8.97 -22.21 6.85
N LEU A 144 9.49 -21.28 6.04
CA LEU A 144 10.91 -21.24 5.70
C LEU A 144 11.80 -21.05 6.92
N ASN A 145 11.43 -20.17 7.84
CA ASN A 145 12.18 -19.98 9.09
C ASN A 145 12.19 -21.25 9.95
N ASN A 146 11.07 -21.94 10.06
CA ASN A 146 11.01 -23.19 10.80
C ASN A 146 11.92 -24.27 10.17
N VAL A 147 11.93 -24.39 8.85
CA VAL A 147 12.82 -25.32 8.14
C VAL A 147 14.28 -24.95 8.37
N MET A 148 14.67 -23.67 8.24
CA MET A 148 16.03 -23.22 8.50
C MET A 148 16.47 -23.50 9.94
N GLN A 149 15.60 -23.26 10.92
CA GLN A 149 15.91 -23.58 12.34
C GLN A 149 16.15 -25.06 12.57
N VAL A 150 15.37 -25.92 11.90
CA VAL A 150 15.55 -27.37 11.98
C VAL A 150 16.88 -27.80 11.34
N GLU A 151 17.25 -27.23 10.19
CA GLU A 151 18.53 -27.49 9.53
C GLU A 151 19.73 -27.05 10.39
N VAL A 152 19.68 -25.85 10.97
CA VAL A 152 20.72 -25.34 11.86
C VAL A 152 20.86 -26.22 13.10
N ALA A 153 19.75 -26.61 13.72
CA ALA A 153 19.77 -27.51 14.88
C ALA A 153 20.33 -28.89 14.55
N ALA A 154 20.06 -29.39 13.34
CA ALA A 154 20.61 -30.66 12.86
C ALA A 154 22.12 -30.59 12.60
N GLN A 155 22.62 -29.45 12.10
CA GLN A 155 24.05 -29.23 11.85
C GLN A 155 24.85 -29.02 13.16
N GLU A 156 24.24 -28.41 14.18
CA GLU A 156 24.89 -28.19 15.48
C GLU A 156 24.86 -29.45 16.38
N GLY A 157 24.33 -30.58 15.92
CA GLY A 157 24.31 -31.83 16.68
C GLY A 157 23.44 -31.82 17.94
N PHE A 158 22.59 -30.84 18.06
CA PHE A 158 21.67 -30.71 19.19
C PHE A 158 20.49 -31.66 18.99
N SER A 159 20.55 -32.84 19.56
CA SER A 159 19.41 -33.76 19.72
C SER A 159 18.45 -33.20 20.77
N THR A 160 17.68 -32.17 20.44
CA THR A 160 16.64 -31.69 21.34
C THR A 160 15.39 -32.58 21.24
N PRO A 161 14.87 -33.10 22.36
CA PRO A 161 13.68 -33.98 22.37
C PRO A 161 12.42 -33.34 21.78
N GLY A 162 12.38 -32.01 21.63
CA GLY A 162 11.25 -31.26 21.07
C GLY A 162 11.18 -31.22 19.54
N LEU A 163 12.24 -31.59 18.82
CA LEU A 163 12.29 -31.55 17.36
C LEU A 163 11.30 -32.51 16.69
N SER A 164 11.03 -33.65 17.31
CA SER A 164 10.09 -34.65 16.80
C SER A 164 8.63 -34.18 16.89
N GLU A 165 8.29 -33.33 17.86
CA GLU A 165 6.94 -32.78 18.00
C GLU A 165 6.70 -31.61 17.03
N THR A 166 7.69 -30.75 16.81
CA THR A 166 7.56 -29.65 15.82
C THR A 166 7.51 -30.16 14.40
N LEU A 167 8.26 -31.22 14.05
CA LEU A 167 8.15 -31.90 12.75
C LEU A 167 6.79 -32.57 12.55
N LYS A 168 6.23 -33.18 13.58
CA LYS A 168 4.87 -33.74 13.53
C LYS A 168 3.80 -32.68 13.38
N ALA A 169 3.95 -31.52 14.05
CA ALA A 169 3.01 -30.41 13.90
C ALA A 169 3.08 -29.76 12.51
N ALA A 170 4.24 -29.75 11.86
CA ALA A 170 4.41 -29.23 10.49
C ALA A 170 3.88 -30.18 9.40
N THR A 171 3.81 -31.49 9.67
CA THR A 171 3.29 -32.51 8.70
C THR A 171 1.77 -32.69 8.80
N VAL A 172 1.12 -32.24 9.85
CA VAL A 172 -0.35 -32.40 10.09
C VAL A 172 -1.15 -31.16 9.66
N MET A 173 -0.52 -30.16 9.05
CA MET A 173 -1.17 -29.00 8.40
C MET A 173 -1.05 -29.09 6.88
#